data_4ebebb7bd655ee947c7f64cb3804079e
#
_entry.id   4ebebb7bd655ee947c7f64cb3804079e
#
_cell.length_a   1.000
_cell.length_b   1.000
_cell.length_c   1.000
_cell.angle_alpha   90.00
_cell.angle_beta   90.00
_cell.angle_gamma   90.00
#
_symmetry.space_group_name_H-M   'P 1'
#
loop_
_entity.id
_entity.type
_entity.pdbx_description
1 polymer ?
#
loop_
_entity_poly.entity_id
_entity_poly.type
_entity_poly.pdbx_seq_one_letter_code
_entity_poly.pdbx_strand_id
1 'polypeptide(L)'
;RSIVVIVLDKYQPAPPNYDLTVSTQAGGTFTQAGATGDVSDAITTSRGNSSISENVTGTITLHWTGLDGTTRTASKQFTQDNNTTQNVSFGFRDVDKTWKSWPAGSYYYDVNVPKQGKMKADAGHAGAADARESWKPVPTPPSKKLTNAAGQQVTSDAQQIASGSLYTAHITAQSNASEHFWLYDTIDVTSQKVLIGGTDRDDVSKVTVTDQDGNAVKADITVDDSQPGKRIVKAHVLNPASGQYTLNVPQSATPTGSDYTIPDDSQACWTGDEYGSTDKSHCQTGNSEQVGKVTPKPDKVWVLDSNGALNAEDPEHTNDKGSDNRTFVTGDAIGAVVNGRIPAHLLNPFTSYSITDDWTASAQWIDWNHKDQVRVYVDGKDVTDQFDITIDTAKHTTTATAKGGFLAKTALGANDRKVKLYIGGIVKQVPNAQAAADQKKLTNKATETWNNESRPTNEPPVYVRNPKPDKVWSADQGQAANAEDTAWANNVNADTHTFVQQDDFGVTV
;
A
#
# COMPACT_ATOMS: atom_id res chain seq x y z
N ARG A 1 32.07 36.09 110.44
CA ARG A 1 32.23 36.35 109.00
C ARG A 1 31.58 35.18 108.25
N SER A 2 30.51 35.42 107.58
CA SER A 2 29.83 34.45 106.72
C SER A 2 30.45 34.58 105.34
N ILE A 3 30.88 33.45 104.77
CA ILE A 3 31.36 33.36 103.37
C ILE A 3 30.16 32.89 102.54
N VAL A 4 29.75 33.74 101.58
CA VAL A 4 28.76 33.38 100.58
C VAL A 4 29.55 32.83 99.39
N VAL A 5 29.39 31.53 99.10
CA VAL A 5 29.92 30.89 97.89
C VAL A 5 28.84 30.98 96.80
N ILE A 6 29.07 31.82 95.78
CA ILE A 6 28.21 31.89 94.64
C ILE A 6 28.74 30.82 93.63
N VAL A 7 28.01 29.72 93.46
CA VAL A 7 28.28 28.77 92.40
C VAL A 7 27.67 29.36 91.14
N LEU A 8 28.52 29.82 90.23
CA LEU A 8 28.11 30.17 88.88
C LEU A 8 28.00 28.86 88.05
N ASP A 9 26.80 28.39 87.85
CA ASP A 9 26.52 27.35 86.83
C ASP A 9 27.00 27.87 85.48
N LYS A 10 27.92 27.13 84.87
CA LYS A 10 28.33 27.41 83.48
C LYS A 10 27.10 27.29 82.64
N TYR A 11 26.55 28.44 82.22
CA TYR A 11 25.57 28.44 81.11
C TYR A 11 26.26 27.81 79.89
N GLN A 12 25.87 26.55 79.52
CA GLN A 12 26.17 25.97 78.21
C GLN A 12 25.05 26.44 77.29
N PRO A 13 25.39 27.29 76.33
CA PRO A 13 24.40 27.63 75.33
C PRO A 13 23.96 26.34 74.63
N ALA A 14 22.67 26.18 74.43
CA ALA A 14 22.15 25.05 73.66
C ALA A 14 22.90 24.95 72.31
N PRO A 15 23.30 23.75 71.92
CA PRO A 15 24.05 23.62 70.66
C PRO A 15 23.25 24.26 69.53
N PRO A 16 23.90 25.07 68.66
CA PRO A 16 23.19 25.72 67.58
C PRO A 16 22.54 24.64 66.65
N ASN A 17 21.29 24.87 66.33
CA ASN A 17 20.52 24.02 65.41
C ASN A 17 19.95 24.90 64.30
N TYR A 18 19.71 24.30 63.12
CA TYR A 18 19.15 25.00 61.96
C TYR A 18 17.92 24.26 61.35
N ASP A 19 17.08 25.00 60.63
CA ASP A 19 16.04 24.49 59.81
C ASP A 19 16.64 24.29 58.41
N LEU A 20 16.51 23.07 57.85
CA LEU A 20 16.87 22.81 56.50
C LEU A 20 15.64 23.04 55.62
N THR A 21 15.80 23.78 54.53
CA THR A 21 14.79 23.85 53.46
C THR A 21 15.29 23.07 52.25
N VAL A 22 14.34 22.39 51.56
CA VAL A 22 14.60 21.65 50.36
C VAL A 22 13.68 22.21 49.26
N SER A 23 14.27 22.58 48.14
CA SER A 23 13.54 22.91 46.91
C SER A 23 14.12 22.12 45.77
N THR A 24 13.30 21.80 44.78
CA THR A 24 13.64 20.90 43.68
C THR A 24 13.19 21.46 42.33
N GLN A 25 13.80 20.97 41.26
CA GLN A 25 13.48 21.35 39.89
C GLN A 25 13.72 20.18 38.97
N ALA A 26 12.66 19.58 38.42
CA ALA A 26 12.75 18.51 37.45
C ALA A 26 13.43 18.96 36.16
N GLY A 27 14.31 18.10 35.63
CA GLY A 27 15.03 18.28 34.37
C GLY A 27 14.94 17.06 33.47
N GLY A 28 15.21 17.25 32.19
CA GLY A 28 15.16 16.17 31.22
C GLY A 28 13.74 15.65 30.95
N THR A 29 12.70 16.41 31.35
CA THR A 29 11.30 16.03 31.15
C THR A 29 10.94 15.95 29.66
N PHE A 30 9.96 15.12 29.32
CA PHE A 30 9.53 14.87 27.95
C PHE A 30 7.99 14.99 27.89
N THR A 31 7.48 15.29 26.68
CA THR A 31 6.04 15.53 26.44
C THR A 31 5.32 14.35 25.80
N GLN A 32 6.07 13.40 25.24
CA GLN A 32 5.54 12.20 24.58
C GLN A 32 6.28 10.96 25.05
N ALA A 33 5.57 9.83 25.09
CA ALA A 33 6.14 8.52 25.36
C ALA A 33 7.22 8.11 24.35
N GLY A 34 8.12 7.22 24.77
CA GLY A 34 9.17 6.69 23.90
C GLY A 34 10.52 7.41 24.05
N ALA A 35 10.64 8.44 24.88
CA ALA A 35 11.92 9.08 25.21
C ALA A 35 12.89 8.07 25.83
N THR A 36 14.20 8.24 25.56
CA THR A 36 15.27 7.34 26.06
C THR A 36 16.34 8.04 26.89
N GLY A 37 16.33 9.38 26.93
CA GLY A 37 17.24 10.16 27.75
C GLY A 37 16.90 10.06 29.23
N ASP A 38 17.91 10.31 30.10
CA ASP A 38 17.69 10.36 31.54
C ASP A 38 16.86 11.58 31.94
N VAL A 39 16.02 11.40 32.95
CA VAL A 39 15.36 12.49 33.69
C VAL A 39 16.15 12.79 34.96
N SER A 40 16.06 13.99 35.50
CA SER A 40 16.80 14.39 36.69
C SER A 40 16.01 15.32 37.55
N ASP A 41 16.45 15.47 38.80
CA ASP A 41 15.98 16.49 39.70
C ASP A 41 17.18 17.26 40.27
N ALA A 42 17.08 18.60 40.22
CA ALA A 42 18.04 19.50 40.83
C ALA A 42 17.60 19.80 42.27
N ILE A 43 18.20 19.11 43.23
CA ILE A 43 17.88 19.24 44.66
C ILE A 43 18.70 20.38 45.26
N THR A 44 18.04 21.43 45.68
CA THR A 44 18.67 22.56 46.39
C THR A 44 18.35 22.48 47.88
N THR A 45 19.40 22.39 48.70
CA THR A 45 19.30 22.48 50.17
C THR A 45 19.72 23.85 50.62
N SER A 46 19.08 24.40 51.65
CA SER A 46 19.45 25.67 52.25
C SER A 46 19.30 25.62 53.77
N ARG A 47 20.35 26.02 54.48
CA ARG A 47 20.41 26.21 55.91
C ARG A 47 20.00 27.62 56.35
N GLY A 48 19.49 28.45 55.43
CA GLY A 48 19.16 29.85 55.66
C GLY A 48 20.38 30.64 56.11
N ASN A 49 20.22 31.42 57.16
CA ASN A 49 21.27 32.25 57.72
C ASN A 49 22.18 31.52 58.78
N SER A 50 22.03 30.20 58.92
CA SER A 50 22.88 29.43 59.84
C SER A 50 24.31 29.35 59.33
N SER A 51 25.28 29.50 60.24
CA SER A 51 26.70 29.29 59.91
C SER A 51 27.14 27.82 59.93
N ILE A 52 26.25 26.90 60.29
CA ILE A 52 26.56 25.47 60.42
C ILE A 52 26.67 24.88 59.04
N SER A 53 27.86 24.42 58.65
CA SER A 53 28.08 23.67 57.41
C SER A 53 28.27 22.19 57.74
N GLU A 54 27.43 21.35 57.18
CA GLU A 54 27.52 19.90 57.32
C GLU A 54 26.89 19.24 56.10
N ASN A 55 27.29 18.01 55.80
CA ASN A 55 26.63 17.21 54.76
C ASN A 55 25.31 16.64 55.30
N VAL A 56 24.31 16.65 54.43
CA VAL A 56 23.02 16.00 54.66
C VAL A 56 22.80 14.90 53.64
N THR A 57 22.25 13.80 54.13
CA THR A 57 21.90 12.65 53.30
C THR A 57 20.38 12.53 53.21
N GLY A 58 19.87 12.42 52.02
CA GLY A 58 18.43 12.24 51.75
C GLY A 58 18.16 11.16 50.74
N THR A 59 16.89 10.92 50.51
CA THR A 59 16.40 10.03 49.48
C THR A 59 15.50 10.83 48.54
N ILE A 60 15.75 10.67 47.23
CA ILE A 60 14.84 11.13 46.18
C ILE A 60 14.13 9.92 45.61
N THR A 61 12.83 10.04 45.38
CA THR A 61 11.97 9.01 44.80
C THR A 61 11.26 9.57 43.59
N LEU A 62 11.51 8.95 42.44
CA LEU A 62 10.72 9.15 41.20
C LEU A 62 9.50 8.24 41.25
N HIS A 63 8.34 8.83 41.10
CA HIS A 63 7.04 8.16 41.01
C HIS A 63 6.55 8.18 39.58
N TRP A 64 5.96 7.07 39.10
CA TRP A 64 5.26 6.98 37.86
C TRP A 64 3.90 6.29 38.05
N THR A 65 2.87 6.85 37.44
CA THR A 65 1.54 6.27 37.33
C THR A 65 1.16 6.17 35.86
N GLY A 66 0.94 4.96 35.39
CA GLY A 66 0.57 4.66 33.99
C GLY A 66 -0.85 5.10 33.64
N LEU A 67 -1.18 5.00 32.35
CA LEU A 67 -2.50 5.36 31.81
C LEU A 67 -3.64 4.50 32.40
N ASP A 68 -3.34 3.26 32.75
CA ASP A 68 -4.26 2.28 33.35
C ASP A 68 -4.24 2.31 34.90
N GLY A 69 -3.52 3.25 35.51
CA GLY A 69 -3.38 3.37 36.98
C GLY A 69 -2.27 2.49 37.57
N THR A 70 -1.54 1.71 36.80
CA THR A 70 -0.36 0.97 37.27
C THR A 70 0.69 1.92 37.81
N THR A 71 1.31 1.61 38.94
CA THR A 71 2.32 2.46 39.57
C THR A 71 3.69 1.80 39.65
N ARG A 72 4.76 2.59 39.55
CA ARG A 72 6.16 2.21 39.77
C ARG A 72 6.90 3.32 40.44
N THR A 73 7.95 2.97 41.17
CA THR A 73 8.83 3.95 41.84
C THR A 73 10.30 3.53 41.67
N ALA A 74 11.17 4.53 41.68
CA ALA A 74 12.61 4.34 41.77
C ALA A 74 13.17 5.33 42.82
N SER A 75 14.08 4.88 43.70
CA SER A 75 14.67 5.73 44.71
C SER A 75 16.18 5.70 44.62
N LYS A 76 16.81 6.86 44.86
CA LYS A 76 18.26 7.03 44.99
C LYS A 76 18.58 7.84 46.24
N GLN A 77 19.67 7.48 46.90
CA GLN A 77 20.24 8.31 47.99
C GLN A 77 21.14 9.38 47.37
N PHE A 78 21.16 10.53 48.03
CA PHE A 78 22.10 11.61 47.76
C PHE A 78 22.72 12.12 49.04
N THR A 79 23.91 12.69 48.95
CA THR A 79 24.61 13.35 50.05
C THR A 79 25.21 14.64 49.50
N GLN A 80 24.88 15.76 50.15
CA GLN A 80 25.36 17.07 49.69
C GLN A 80 25.55 18.03 50.89
N ASP A 81 26.28 19.11 50.69
CA ASP A 81 26.35 20.20 51.69
C ASP A 81 24.94 20.78 51.90
N ASN A 82 24.64 21.15 53.14
CA ASN A 82 23.33 21.66 53.52
C ASN A 82 22.98 23.06 52.95
N ASN A 83 23.83 23.60 52.07
CA ASN A 83 23.58 24.85 51.34
C ASN A 83 24.17 24.77 49.92
N THR A 84 23.63 23.87 49.10
CA THR A 84 24.12 23.61 47.74
C THR A 84 22.99 23.04 46.86
N THR A 85 23.29 22.86 45.56
CA THR A 85 22.41 22.19 44.61
C THR A 85 23.15 20.99 44.00
N GLN A 86 22.48 19.84 43.92
CA GLN A 86 22.98 18.63 43.26
C GLN A 86 21.91 18.07 42.34
N ASN A 87 22.30 17.63 41.13
CA ASN A 87 21.43 16.89 40.25
C ASN A 87 21.52 15.39 40.54
N VAL A 88 20.36 14.73 40.61
CA VAL A 88 20.22 13.28 40.68
C VAL A 88 19.45 12.79 39.46
N SER A 89 20.07 11.94 38.67
CA SER A 89 19.50 11.43 37.41
C SER A 89 18.93 10.04 37.56
N PHE A 90 17.88 9.75 36.76
CA PHE A 90 17.23 8.45 36.65
C PHE A 90 17.13 8.07 35.17
N GLY A 91 17.56 6.84 34.83
CA GLY A 91 17.21 6.20 33.57
C GLY A 91 15.90 5.43 33.72
N PHE A 92 15.23 5.15 32.62
CA PHE A 92 13.98 4.37 32.63
C PHE A 92 14.19 2.96 33.25
N ARG A 93 15.37 2.39 33.16
CA ARG A 93 15.73 1.10 33.76
C ARG A 93 15.92 1.16 35.27
N ASP A 94 16.04 2.31 35.85
CA ASP A 94 16.01 2.49 37.33
C ASP A 94 14.61 2.24 37.86
N VAL A 95 13.58 2.55 37.05
CA VAL A 95 12.16 2.34 37.40
C VAL A 95 11.76 0.88 37.15
N ASP A 96 12.11 0.34 35.97
CA ASP A 96 11.88 -1.06 35.62
C ASP A 96 12.97 -1.54 34.64
N LYS A 97 13.69 -2.60 35.01
CA LYS A 97 14.83 -3.14 34.25
C LYS A 97 14.43 -3.65 32.85
N THR A 98 13.18 -3.95 32.65
CA THR A 98 12.66 -4.48 31.37
C THR A 98 12.28 -3.35 30.40
N TRP A 99 12.14 -2.13 30.87
CA TRP A 99 11.77 -1.01 30.02
C TRP A 99 12.86 -0.72 28.98
N LYS A 100 12.41 -0.30 27.81
CA LYS A 100 13.26 0.12 26.68
C LYS A 100 13.18 1.62 26.42
N SER A 101 12.18 2.29 26.99
CA SER A 101 11.93 3.72 26.89
C SER A 101 10.97 4.16 28.00
N TRP A 102 10.85 5.49 28.19
CA TRP A 102 9.90 6.06 29.13
C TRP A 102 8.46 5.93 28.62
N PRO A 103 7.53 5.34 29.38
CA PRO A 103 6.11 5.27 29.03
C PRO A 103 5.39 6.62 29.20
N ALA A 104 4.20 6.75 28.62
CA ALA A 104 3.25 7.80 28.98
C ALA A 104 2.71 7.61 30.40
N GLY A 105 2.13 8.63 30.97
CA GLY A 105 1.55 8.61 32.32
C GLY A 105 1.86 9.88 33.07
N SER A 106 1.84 9.79 34.40
CA SER A 106 2.14 10.92 35.31
C SER A 106 3.40 10.64 36.10
N TYR A 107 4.28 11.61 36.16
CA TYR A 107 5.56 11.54 36.86
C TYR A 107 5.66 12.67 37.87
N TYR A 108 6.34 12.40 39.01
CA TYR A 108 6.78 13.43 39.94
C TYR A 108 7.91 12.90 40.81
N TYR A 109 8.66 13.83 41.45
CA TYR A 109 9.68 13.53 42.42
C TYR A 109 9.21 13.88 43.82
N ASP A 110 9.60 13.06 44.80
CA ASP A 110 9.59 13.40 46.22
C ASP A 110 11.00 13.34 46.78
N VAL A 111 11.34 14.29 47.64
CA VAL A 111 12.62 14.32 48.36
C VAL A 111 12.36 14.30 49.85
N ASN A 112 13.06 13.43 50.55
CA ASN A 112 13.02 13.33 52.01
C ASN A 112 14.44 13.36 52.59
N VAL A 113 14.69 14.26 53.51
CA VAL A 113 15.91 14.38 54.29
C VAL A 113 15.56 14.20 55.76
N PRO A 114 15.78 12.99 56.34
CA PRO A 114 15.51 12.76 57.77
C PRO A 114 16.36 13.66 58.66
N LYS A 115 15.84 14.01 59.84
CA LYS A 115 16.59 14.77 60.87
C LYS A 115 17.92 14.11 61.15
N GLN A 116 19.00 14.85 60.99
CA GLN A 116 20.37 14.42 61.21
C GLN A 116 21.26 15.57 61.63
N GLY A 117 22.47 15.27 62.16
CA GLY A 117 23.43 16.30 62.56
C GLY A 117 22.83 17.35 63.49
N LYS A 118 22.87 18.60 63.02
CA LYS A 118 22.31 19.78 63.78
C LYS A 118 20.94 20.22 63.22
N MET A 119 20.29 19.46 62.36
CA MET A 119 18.95 19.76 61.91
C MET A 119 17.93 19.71 63.04
N LYS A 120 17.00 20.65 63.08
CA LYS A 120 15.90 20.69 64.09
C LYS A 120 14.85 19.60 63.77
N ALA A 121 14.53 19.34 62.52
CA ALA A 121 13.49 18.42 62.09
C ALA A 121 13.83 17.78 60.73
N ASP A 122 13.01 16.82 60.32
CA ASP A 122 12.99 16.31 58.94
C ASP A 122 12.71 17.47 57.97
N ALA A 123 13.29 17.37 56.77
CA ALA A 123 13.06 18.29 55.67
C ALA A 123 12.72 17.50 54.42
N GLY A 124 12.07 18.12 53.47
CA GLY A 124 11.75 17.46 52.22
C GLY A 124 10.93 18.33 51.25
N HIS A 125 10.61 17.76 50.13
CA HIS A 125 9.74 18.35 49.13
C HIS A 125 8.81 17.26 48.54
N ALA A 126 7.50 17.53 48.54
CA ALA A 126 6.49 16.67 47.95
C ALA A 126 6.09 17.23 46.57
N GLY A 127 6.47 16.53 45.52
CA GLY A 127 6.39 17.05 44.16
C GLY A 127 5.07 16.81 43.41
N ALA A 128 4.17 15.97 43.95
CA ALA A 128 2.94 15.60 43.26
C ALA A 128 2.06 16.78 42.83
N ALA A 129 2.03 17.85 43.63
CA ALA A 129 1.25 19.07 43.36
C ALA A 129 2.10 20.22 42.81
N ASP A 130 3.41 20.05 42.68
CA ASP A 130 4.32 21.07 42.17
C ASP A 130 4.56 20.89 40.65
N ALA A 131 4.13 21.87 39.87
CA ALA A 131 4.31 21.87 38.42
C ALA A 131 5.77 21.87 37.97
N ARG A 132 6.72 22.22 38.85
CA ARG A 132 8.16 22.17 38.56
C ARG A 132 8.73 20.75 38.72
N GLU A 133 8.02 19.87 39.42
CA GLU A 133 8.42 18.52 39.79
C GLU A 133 7.60 17.43 39.10
N SER A 134 6.49 17.80 38.47
CA SER A 134 5.57 16.87 37.84
C SER A 134 5.42 17.14 36.35
N TRP A 135 5.30 16.06 35.56
CA TRP A 135 5.01 16.14 34.14
C TRP A 135 4.15 14.95 33.69
N LYS A 136 3.45 15.13 32.57
CA LYS A 136 2.50 14.15 32.04
C LYS A 136 2.71 13.95 30.54
N PRO A 137 3.65 13.11 30.11
CA PRO A 137 3.80 12.77 28.71
C PRO A 137 2.58 12.02 28.19
N VAL A 138 2.16 12.38 26.97
CA VAL A 138 1.02 11.76 26.29
C VAL A 138 1.48 10.54 25.48
N PRO A 139 0.57 9.58 25.20
CA PRO A 139 0.88 8.49 24.28
C PRO A 139 1.25 9.00 22.90
N THR A 140 2.20 8.33 22.26
CA THR A 140 2.55 8.58 20.86
C THR A 140 1.58 7.82 19.94
N PRO A 141 1.01 8.45 18.89
CA PRO A 141 0.19 7.76 17.92
C PRO A 141 0.93 6.57 17.29
N PRO A 142 0.25 5.47 16.97
CA PRO A 142 0.86 4.38 16.24
C PRO A 142 1.29 4.84 14.83
N SER A 143 2.27 4.15 14.27
CA SER A 143 2.69 4.32 12.89
C SER A 143 2.38 3.07 12.09
N LYS A 144 1.95 3.25 10.84
CA LYS A 144 1.64 2.15 9.92
C LYS A 144 2.50 2.25 8.68
N LYS A 145 2.95 1.09 8.19
CA LYS A 145 3.58 0.92 6.89
C LYS A 145 3.13 -0.39 6.25
N LEU A 146 3.23 -0.46 4.93
CA LEU A 146 2.99 -1.68 4.17
C LEU A 146 4.29 -2.18 3.57
N THR A 147 4.43 -3.50 3.47
CA THR A 147 5.53 -4.15 2.77
C THR A 147 4.99 -5.16 1.76
N ASN A 148 5.75 -5.42 0.70
CA ASN A 148 5.45 -6.48 -0.24
C ASN A 148 5.84 -7.86 0.31
N ALA A 149 5.62 -8.93 -0.48
CA ALA A 149 5.96 -10.31 -0.10
C ALA A 149 7.48 -10.50 0.15
N ALA A 150 8.34 -9.67 -0.42
CA ALA A 150 9.79 -9.68 -0.19
C ALA A 150 10.22 -8.83 1.01
N GLY A 151 9.28 -8.23 1.75
CA GLY A 151 9.57 -7.38 2.91
C GLY A 151 10.03 -5.95 2.55
N GLN A 152 9.95 -5.55 1.28
CA GLN A 152 10.34 -4.22 0.84
C GLN A 152 9.19 -3.23 1.12
N GLN A 153 9.52 -2.11 1.76
CA GLN A 153 8.57 -1.02 1.94
C GLN A 153 8.37 -0.29 0.61
N VAL A 154 7.11 -0.04 0.24
CA VAL A 154 6.75 0.82 -0.87
C VAL A 154 6.40 2.20 -0.33
N THR A 155 7.10 3.22 -0.82
CA THR A 155 7.03 4.60 -0.32
C THR A 155 6.15 5.51 -1.16
N SER A 156 5.43 4.97 -2.16
CA SER A 156 4.55 5.77 -3.01
C SER A 156 3.14 5.88 -2.42
N ASP A 157 2.48 7.02 -2.65
CA ASP A 157 1.12 7.31 -2.18
C ASP A 157 0.04 6.38 -2.78
N ALA A 158 0.38 5.63 -3.85
CA ALA A 158 -0.52 4.74 -4.56
C ALA A 158 0.11 3.37 -4.77
N GLN A 159 0.19 2.57 -3.70
CA GLN A 159 0.66 1.19 -3.77
C GLN A 159 -0.41 0.33 -4.44
N GLN A 160 -0.04 -0.46 -5.44
CA GLN A 160 -0.97 -1.25 -6.23
C GLN A 160 -0.68 -2.74 -6.12
N ILE A 161 -1.74 -3.54 -6.01
CA ILE A 161 -1.68 -5.00 -6.02
C ILE A 161 -2.51 -5.56 -7.16
N ALA A 162 -1.99 -6.58 -7.81
CA ALA A 162 -2.80 -7.48 -8.61
C ALA A 162 -3.61 -8.40 -7.68
N SER A 163 -4.74 -8.91 -8.18
CA SER A 163 -5.60 -9.82 -7.43
C SER A 163 -4.83 -10.98 -6.80
N GLY A 164 -5.11 -11.24 -5.52
CA GLY A 164 -4.55 -12.36 -4.76
C GLY A 164 -3.10 -12.18 -4.30
N SER A 165 -2.44 -11.06 -4.63
CA SER A 165 -1.09 -10.78 -4.13
C SER A 165 -1.09 -10.50 -2.63
N LEU A 166 -0.11 -11.09 -1.92
CA LEU A 166 0.10 -10.84 -0.48
C LEU A 166 0.89 -9.55 -0.26
N TYR A 167 0.46 -8.79 0.73
CA TYR A 167 1.21 -7.68 1.33
C TYR A 167 1.03 -7.75 2.85
N THR A 168 1.88 -7.06 3.61
CA THR A 168 1.82 -7.07 5.07
C THR A 168 1.68 -5.66 5.60
N ALA A 169 0.68 -5.43 6.43
CA ALA A 169 0.55 -4.22 7.23
C ALA A 169 1.35 -4.37 8.53
N HIS A 170 2.09 -3.33 8.89
CA HIS A 170 2.87 -3.26 10.12
C HIS A 170 2.40 -2.05 10.92
N ILE A 171 1.80 -2.29 12.07
CA ILE A 171 1.32 -1.26 12.99
C ILE A 171 2.23 -1.24 14.21
N THR A 172 3.03 -0.18 14.36
CA THR A 172 3.99 -0.03 15.46
C THR A 172 3.51 1.02 16.44
N ALA A 173 3.46 0.68 17.72
CA ALA A 173 3.11 1.61 18.79
C ALA A 173 3.91 1.33 20.07
N GLN A 174 4.03 2.36 20.91
CA GLN A 174 4.59 2.30 22.26
C GLN A 174 3.55 1.67 23.20
N SER A 175 3.94 0.63 23.96
CA SER A 175 3.05 -0.08 24.87
C SER A 175 2.67 0.71 26.12
N ASN A 176 3.49 1.66 26.51
CA ASN A 176 3.37 2.46 27.73
C ASN A 176 3.32 1.63 29.02
N ALA A 177 3.87 0.41 29.02
CA ALA A 177 3.85 -0.53 30.14
C ALA A 177 2.44 -0.76 30.71
N SER A 178 1.40 -0.60 29.92
CA SER A 178 0.02 -0.82 30.31
C SER A 178 -0.28 -2.31 30.45
N GLU A 179 -1.06 -2.71 31.43
CA GLU A 179 -1.44 -4.11 31.66
C GLU A 179 -2.13 -4.71 30.44
N HIS A 180 -3.03 -3.94 29.80
CA HIS A 180 -3.77 -4.30 28.59
C HIS A 180 -3.38 -3.37 27.46
N PHE A 181 -2.55 -3.86 26.55
CA PHE A 181 -2.14 -3.11 25.36
C PHE A 181 -2.77 -3.72 24.12
N TRP A 182 -3.44 -2.87 23.34
CA TRP A 182 -4.16 -3.25 22.13
C TRP A 182 -3.60 -2.55 20.90
N LEU A 183 -3.41 -3.32 19.84
CA LEU A 183 -3.06 -2.83 18.50
C LEU A 183 -4.17 -3.22 17.53
N TYR A 184 -4.52 -2.31 16.63
CA TYR A 184 -5.59 -2.51 15.66
C TYR A 184 -5.13 -2.17 14.25
N ASP A 185 -5.50 -3.06 13.31
CA ASP A 185 -5.43 -2.86 11.87
C ASP A 185 -6.85 -2.84 11.33
N THR A 186 -7.27 -1.75 10.70
CA THR A 186 -8.64 -1.57 10.19
C THR A 186 -8.63 -1.49 8.69
N ILE A 187 -9.25 -2.48 8.04
CA ILE A 187 -9.27 -2.64 6.59
C ILE A 187 -10.67 -2.35 6.08
N ASP A 188 -10.80 -1.46 5.10
CA ASP A 188 -12.07 -1.22 4.40
C ASP A 188 -12.38 -2.37 3.45
N VAL A 189 -13.57 -2.97 3.58
CA VAL A 189 -14.04 -4.08 2.74
C VAL A 189 -15.39 -3.79 2.10
N THR A 190 -15.74 -2.52 1.90
CA THR A 190 -17.03 -2.11 1.31
C THR A 190 -17.20 -2.57 -0.12
N SER A 191 -16.12 -2.62 -0.91
CA SER A 191 -16.15 -2.95 -2.33
C SER A 191 -15.43 -4.25 -2.68
N GLN A 192 -14.95 -5.02 -1.69
CA GLN A 192 -14.14 -6.21 -1.93
C GLN A 192 -14.03 -7.11 -0.72
N LYS A 193 -13.46 -8.29 -0.94
CA LYS A 193 -13.04 -9.21 0.11
C LYS A 193 -11.53 -9.12 0.32
N VAL A 194 -11.10 -8.91 1.56
CA VAL A 194 -9.70 -9.02 1.97
C VAL A 194 -9.54 -10.23 2.87
N LEU A 195 -8.56 -11.09 2.57
CA LEU A 195 -8.22 -12.26 3.38
C LEU A 195 -7.04 -11.92 4.28
N ILE A 196 -7.11 -12.34 5.54
CA ILE A 196 -6.08 -12.16 6.54
C ILE A 196 -5.19 -13.39 6.58
N GLY A 197 -3.88 -13.20 6.34
CA GLY A 197 -2.87 -14.26 6.45
C GLY A 197 -2.85 -15.29 5.32
N GLY A 198 -3.86 -15.31 4.46
CA GLY A 198 -3.99 -16.29 3.39
C GLY A 198 -4.35 -15.70 2.04
N THR A 199 -4.36 -16.53 0.98
CA THR A 199 -4.78 -16.17 -0.38
C THR A 199 -6.11 -16.78 -0.79
N ASP A 200 -6.48 -17.93 -0.20
CA ASP A 200 -7.73 -18.64 -0.48
C ASP A 200 -8.75 -18.51 0.65
N ARG A 201 -8.27 -18.39 1.87
CA ARG A 201 -9.05 -18.25 3.11
C ARG A 201 -8.25 -17.49 4.15
N ASP A 202 -8.94 -17.03 5.21
CA ASP A 202 -8.27 -16.47 6.38
C ASP A 202 -7.37 -17.52 7.06
N ASP A 203 -6.17 -17.07 7.45
CA ASP A 203 -5.23 -17.82 8.29
C ASP A 203 -4.65 -16.87 9.35
N VAL A 204 -5.41 -16.67 10.43
CA VAL A 204 -5.06 -15.76 11.53
C VAL A 204 -3.77 -16.18 12.23
N SER A 205 -3.35 -17.44 12.11
CA SER A 205 -2.07 -17.93 12.69
C SER A 205 -0.83 -17.26 12.07
N LYS A 206 -0.98 -16.58 10.92
CA LYS A 206 0.09 -15.82 10.26
C LYS A 206 0.23 -14.39 10.78
N VAL A 207 -0.76 -13.90 11.55
CA VAL A 207 -0.68 -12.59 12.21
C VAL A 207 0.20 -12.73 13.44
N THR A 208 1.16 -11.83 13.59
CA THR A 208 2.15 -11.88 14.67
C THR A 208 2.33 -10.52 15.33
N VAL A 209 2.80 -10.51 16.57
CA VAL A 209 3.31 -9.32 17.23
C VAL A 209 4.80 -9.53 17.53
N THR A 210 5.60 -8.51 17.27
CA THR A 210 7.02 -8.50 17.60
C THR A 210 7.36 -7.30 18.48
N ASP A 211 8.37 -7.44 19.36
CA ASP A 211 8.94 -6.32 20.10
C ASP A 211 9.92 -5.51 19.21
N GLN A 212 10.47 -4.44 19.76
CA GLN A 212 11.40 -3.57 19.04
C GLN A 212 12.75 -4.25 18.68
N ASP A 213 13.07 -5.36 19.30
CA ASP A 213 14.27 -6.15 19.00
C ASP A 213 13.97 -7.25 17.97
N GLY A 214 12.71 -7.34 17.47
CA GLY A 214 12.25 -8.31 16.48
C GLY A 214 11.86 -9.67 17.06
N ASN A 215 11.82 -9.82 18.38
CA ASN A 215 11.42 -11.06 19.02
C ASN A 215 9.90 -11.24 18.96
N ALA A 216 9.45 -12.46 18.74
CA ALA A 216 8.02 -12.78 18.78
C ALA A 216 7.45 -12.58 20.19
N VAL A 217 6.29 -11.93 20.25
CA VAL A 217 5.55 -11.66 21.48
C VAL A 217 4.23 -12.41 21.45
N LYS A 218 3.89 -13.05 22.56
CA LYS A 218 2.58 -13.68 22.71
C LYS A 218 1.49 -12.59 22.73
N ALA A 219 0.53 -12.74 21.85
CA ALA A 219 -0.65 -11.89 21.79
C ALA A 219 -1.88 -12.73 21.46
N ASP A 220 -3.04 -12.31 21.96
CA ASP A 220 -4.31 -12.86 21.54
C ASP A 220 -4.79 -12.09 20.31
N ILE A 221 -4.91 -12.82 19.17
CA ILE A 221 -5.27 -12.24 17.89
C ILE A 221 -6.71 -12.61 17.55
N THR A 222 -7.53 -11.61 17.23
CA THR A 222 -8.90 -11.80 16.76
C THR A 222 -9.18 -10.94 15.53
N VAL A 223 -10.16 -11.36 14.72
CA VAL A 223 -10.68 -10.58 13.59
C VAL A 223 -12.13 -10.26 13.90
N ASP A 224 -12.47 -8.98 13.89
CA ASP A 224 -13.79 -8.46 14.17
C ASP A 224 -14.42 -7.94 12.88
N ASP A 225 -15.44 -8.63 12.41
CA ASP A 225 -16.23 -8.30 11.21
C ASP A 225 -17.62 -7.72 11.58
N SER A 226 -17.84 -7.33 12.85
CA SER A 226 -19.13 -6.84 13.34
C SER A 226 -19.51 -5.46 12.79
N GLN A 227 -18.53 -4.67 12.35
CA GLN A 227 -18.77 -3.35 11.76
C GLN A 227 -18.95 -3.47 10.24
N PRO A 228 -20.09 -3.03 9.67
CA PRO A 228 -20.33 -3.09 8.24
C PRO A 228 -19.22 -2.40 7.43
N GLY A 229 -18.70 -3.10 6.42
CA GLY A 229 -17.66 -2.56 5.53
C GLY A 229 -16.26 -2.51 6.11
N LYS A 230 -16.02 -3.10 7.28
CA LYS A 230 -14.70 -3.13 7.92
C LYS A 230 -14.34 -4.52 8.42
N ARG A 231 -13.06 -4.85 8.29
CA ARG A 231 -12.40 -5.94 9.03
C ARG A 231 -11.39 -5.33 9.98
N ILE A 232 -11.47 -5.69 11.26
CA ILE A 232 -10.57 -5.15 12.28
C ILE A 232 -9.77 -6.30 12.84
N VAL A 233 -8.46 -6.30 12.59
CA VAL A 233 -7.53 -7.23 13.22
C VAL A 233 -7.12 -6.63 14.55
N LYS A 234 -7.40 -7.32 15.64
CA LYS A 234 -7.12 -6.90 17.01
C LYS A 234 -6.02 -7.79 17.60
N ALA A 235 -5.00 -7.17 18.15
CA ALA A 235 -3.95 -7.86 18.91
C ALA A 235 -3.92 -7.34 20.34
N HIS A 236 -4.15 -8.24 21.30
CA HIS A 236 -4.04 -7.96 22.72
C HIS A 236 -2.73 -8.50 23.27
N VAL A 237 -1.89 -7.60 23.78
CA VAL A 237 -0.64 -7.92 24.46
C VAL A 237 -0.82 -7.66 25.97
N LEU A 238 -0.65 -8.69 26.77
CA LEU A 238 -0.83 -8.63 28.21
C LEU A 238 0.51 -8.33 28.92
N ASN A 239 0.52 -7.32 29.79
CA ASN A 239 1.68 -6.90 30.60
C ASN A 239 2.97 -6.69 29.78
N PRO A 240 2.95 -5.94 28.67
CA PRO A 240 4.17 -5.64 27.94
C PRO A 240 5.09 -4.72 28.74
N ALA A 241 6.40 -4.92 28.59
CA ALA A 241 7.37 -3.90 29.04
C ALA A 241 7.17 -2.60 28.25
N SER A 242 7.58 -1.45 28.83
CA SER A 242 7.58 -0.20 28.05
C SER A 242 8.57 -0.29 26.89
N GLY A 243 8.07 -0.11 25.67
CA GLY A 243 8.83 -0.21 24.43
C GLY A 243 7.89 -0.26 23.21
N GLN A 244 8.47 -0.32 22.04
CA GLN A 244 7.71 -0.44 20.78
C GLN A 244 7.36 -1.89 20.49
N TYR A 245 6.13 -2.10 20.02
CA TYR A 245 5.62 -3.38 19.55
C TYR A 245 5.00 -3.18 18.18
N THR A 246 5.13 -4.20 17.32
CA THR A 246 4.61 -4.16 15.95
C THR A 246 3.65 -5.31 15.73
N LEU A 247 2.41 -5.00 15.39
CA LEU A 247 1.43 -5.94 14.85
C LEU A 247 1.72 -6.12 13.36
N ASN A 248 1.94 -7.35 12.93
CA ASN A 248 2.21 -7.70 11.53
C ASN A 248 1.00 -8.48 10.98
N VAL A 249 0.33 -7.92 10.00
CA VAL A 249 -0.90 -8.46 9.41
C VAL A 249 -0.67 -8.74 7.92
N PRO A 250 -0.32 -9.98 7.54
CA PRO A 250 -0.34 -10.40 6.15
C PRO A 250 -1.77 -10.39 5.63
N GLN A 251 -1.99 -9.87 4.44
CA GLN A 251 -3.32 -9.74 3.84
C GLN A 251 -3.25 -9.80 2.32
N SER A 252 -4.38 -10.17 1.70
CA SER A 252 -4.55 -10.16 0.25
C SER A 252 -5.93 -9.63 -0.13
N ALA A 253 -6.00 -8.85 -1.21
CA ALA A 253 -7.27 -8.40 -1.76
C ALA A 253 -7.81 -9.40 -2.77
N THR A 254 -9.10 -9.78 -2.63
CA THR A 254 -9.81 -10.62 -3.60
C THR A 254 -10.66 -9.73 -4.50
N PRO A 255 -10.53 -9.86 -5.83
CA PRO A 255 -11.18 -8.96 -6.77
C PRO A 255 -12.69 -9.11 -6.78
N THR A 256 -13.40 -8.01 -6.87
CA THR A 256 -14.84 -7.95 -7.17
C THR A 256 -15.15 -6.85 -8.18
N GLY A 257 -14.39 -6.68 -9.25
CA GLY A 257 -14.69 -5.66 -10.27
C GLY A 257 -13.51 -4.79 -10.68
N SER A 258 -13.78 -3.51 -10.95
CA SER A 258 -12.83 -2.53 -11.46
C SER A 258 -11.76 -2.12 -10.43
N ASP A 259 -10.85 -1.24 -10.85
CA ASP A 259 -9.84 -0.65 -9.97
C ASP A 259 -10.49 0.09 -8.79
N TYR A 260 -9.91 -0.04 -7.60
CA TYR A 260 -10.36 0.64 -6.38
C TYR A 260 -9.22 0.80 -5.38
N THR A 261 -9.43 1.65 -4.38
CA THR A 261 -8.48 1.89 -3.30
C THR A 261 -9.01 1.28 -2.01
N ILE A 262 -8.15 0.59 -1.27
CA ILE A 262 -8.44 0.00 0.04
C ILE A 262 -7.77 0.85 1.09
N PRO A 263 -8.51 1.66 1.86
CA PRO A 263 -7.98 2.31 3.05
C PRO A 263 -7.67 1.27 4.13
N ASP A 264 -6.60 1.52 4.85
CA ASP A 264 -6.06 0.63 5.87
C ASP A 264 -5.55 1.49 7.04
N ASP A 265 -6.38 1.62 8.09
CA ASP A 265 -6.16 2.51 9.21
C ASP A 265 -5.49 1.78 10.39
N SER A 266 -4.97 2.52 11.34
CA SER A 266 -4.32 1.98 12.53
C SER A 266 -4.76 2.69 13.80
N GLN A 267 -4.84 1.95 14.89
CA GLN A 267 -5.10 2.49 16.23
C GLN A 267 -4.34 1.68 17.29
N ALA A 268 -4.04 2.29 18.42
CA ALA A 268 -3.56 1.61 19.63
C ALA A 268 -4.33 2.12 20.85
N CYS A 269 -4.62 1.22 21.81
CA CYS A 269 -5.29 1.53 23.06
C CYS A 269 -4.51 0.94 24.25
N TRP A 270 -4.60 1.60 25.44
CA TRP A 270 -3.80 1.26 26.60
C TRP A 270 -4.61 0.99 27.87
N THR A 271 -5.90 1.21 27.88
CA THR A 271 -6.77 1.06 29.04
C THR A 271 -7.76 -0.10 28.90
N GLY A 272 -7.87 -0.68 27.72
CA GLY A 272 -8.76 -1.80 27.39
C GLY A 272 -9.00 -1.92 25.90
N ASP A 273 -9.88 -2.86 25.47
CA ASP A 273 -10.38 -2.94 24.08
C ASP A 273 -11.39 -1.80 23.86
N GLU A 274 -10.87 -0.63 23.58
CA GLU A 274 -11.66 0.59 23.36
C GLU A 274 -11.54 1.06 21.91
N TYR A 275 -11.54 0.13 20.95
CA TYR A 275 -11.47 0.46 19.52
C TYR A 275 -12.48 1.55 19.14
N GLY A 276 -11.99 2.58 18.44
CA GLY A 276 -12.80 3.74 18.04
C GLY A 276 -12.93 4.83 19.09
N SER A 277 -12.34 4.68 20.30
CA SER A 277 -12.30 5.75 21.29
C SER A 277 -11.55 6.97 20.77
N THR A 278 -12.10 8.15 21.03
CA THR A 278 -11.50 9.46 20.72
C THR A 278 -10.76 10.06 21.91
N ASP A 279 -10.80 9.43 23.08
CA ASP A 279 -10.02 9.83 24.24
C ASP A 279 -8.53 9.52 24.02
N LYS A 280 -7.75 10.55 23.81
CA LYS A 280 -6.32 10.45 23.48
C LYS A 280 -5.47 9.88 24.62
N SER A 281 -5.97 9.86 25.84
CA SER A 281 -5.31 9.19 26.98
C SER A 281 -5.55 7.69 26.99
N HIS A 282 -6.62 7.22 26.33
CA HIS A 282 -6.98 5.82 26.20
C HIS A 282 -6.51 5.21 24.90
N CYS A 283 -6.74 5.92 23.78
CA CYS A 283 -6.43 5.44 22.43
C CYS A 283 -5.84 6.56 21.57
N GLN A 284 -4.99 6.18 20.61
CA GLN A 284 -4.47 7.08 19.58
C GLN A 284 -4.66 6.43 18.23
N THR A 285 -5.13 7.21 17.24
CA THR A 285 -5.20 6.81 15.84
C THR A 285 -3.91 7.22 15.14
N GLY A 286 -3.32 6.30 14.39
CA GLY A 286 -2.11 6.52 13.61
C GLY A 286 -2.40 6.99 12.19
N ASN A 287 -1.34 6.95 11.36
CA ASN A 287 -1.49 7.19 9.93
C ASN A 287 -2.27 6.04 9.26
N SER A 288 -2.91 6.39 8.15
CA SER A 288 -3.55 5.46 7.23
C SER A 288 -2.62 5.20 6.05
N GLU A 289 -2.59 3.95 5.58
CA GLU A 289 -1.97 3.57 4.32
C GLU A 289 -3.06 3.11 3.35
N GLN A 290 -2.74 3.10 2.05
CA GLN A 290 -3.70 2.70 1.02
C GLN A 290 -3.09 1.66 0.11
N VAL A 291 -3.89 0.68 -0.29
CA VAL A 291 -3.55 -0.28 -1.33
C VAL A 291 -4.54 -0.13 -2.47
N GLY A 292 -4.03 0.16 -3.67
CA GLY A 292 -4.82 0.18 -4.89
C GLY A 292 -4.89 -1.21 -5.51
N LYS A 293 -6.08 -1.74 -5.75
CA LYS A 293 -6.25 -2.92 -6.60
C LYS A 293 -6.44 -2.47 -8.03
N VAL A 294 -5.67 -3.03 -8.94
CA VAL A 294 -5.73 -2.75 -10.38
C VAL A 294 -6.12 -3.98 -11.17
N THR A 295 -6.78 -3.75 -12.30
CA THR A 295 -7.27 -4.79 -13.20
C THR A 295 -6.74 -4.57 -14.63
N PRO A 296 -6.65 -5.63 -15.47
CA PRO A 296 -6.38 -5.46 -16.89
C PRO A 296 -7.45 -4.56 -17.54
N LYS A 297 -7.03 -3.70 -18.46
CA LYS A 297 -7.92 -2.87 -19.29
C LYS A 297 -7.42 -2.87 -20.74
N PRO A 298 -7.40 -4.04 -21.38
CA PRO A 298 -6.86 -4.12 -22.72
C PRO A 298 -7.79 -3.52 -23.76
N ASP A 299 -7.22 -3.00 -24.83
CA ASP A 299 -7.93 -2.62 -26.04
C ASP A 299 -7.34 -3.30 -27.25
N LYS A 300 -8.09 -3.31 -28.35
CA LYS A 300 -7.69 -3.92 -29.61
C LYS A 300 -7.93 -3.00 -30.78
N VAL A 301 -6.95 -3.00 -31.70
CA VAL A 301 -6.96 -2.18 -32.90
C VAL A 301 -6.47 -3.01 -34.09
N TRP A 302 -7.10 -2.85 -35.27
CA TRP A 302 -6.55 -3.36 -36.52
C TRP A 302 -5.47 -2.41 -37.03
N VAL A 303 -4.43 -2.98 -37.62
CA VAL A 303 -3.31 -2.25 -38.22
C VAL A 303 -2.91 -2.88 -39.55
N LEU A 304 -2.07 -2.19 -40.33
CA LEU A 304 -1.57 -2.72 -41.59
C LEU A 304 -0.33 -3.64 -41.40
N ASP A 305 0.54 -3.22 -40.48
CA ASP A 305 1.82 -3.88 -40.20
C ASP A 305 2.28 -3.63 -38.77
N SER A 306 3.45 -4.16 -38.40
CA SER A 306 4.04 -4.02 -37.08
C SER A 306 4.42 -2.58 -36.73
N ASN A 307 4.70 -1.72 -37.69
CA ASN A 307 5.00 -0.29 -37.41
C ASN A 307 3.74 0.43 -36.96
N GLY A 308 2.59 0.11 -37.58
CA GLY A 308 1.29 0.62 -37.16
C GLY A 308 0.94 0.27 -35.71
N ALA A 309 1.41 -0.89 -35.22
CA ALA A 309 1.14 -1.35 -33.86
C ALA A 309 1.70 -0.42 -32.78
N LEU A 310 2.84 0.23 -33.01
CA LEU A 310 3.53 1.03 -31.98
C LEU A 310 2.69 2.21 -31.47
N ASN A 311 1.82 2.77 -32.33
CA ASN A 311 1.00 3.94 -32.00
C ASN A 311 -0.51 3.67 -32.02
N ALA A 312 -0.94 2.43 -32.26
CA ALA A 312 -2.33 2.05 -32.34
C ALA A 312 -2.90 1.75 -30.95
N GLU A 313 -3.77 2.60 -30.44
CA GLU A 313 -4.44 2.44 -29.15
C GLU A 313 -5.89 2.91 -29.26
N ASP A 314 -6.81 2.21 -28.62
CA ASP A 314 -8.23 2.59 -28.50
C ASP A 314 -8.73 2.41 -27.05
N PRO A 315 -8.18 3.17 -26.07
CA PRO A 315 -8.53 3.02 -24.67
C PRO A 315 -10.01 3.32 -24.39
N GLU A 316 -10.67 4.05 -25.28
CA GLU A 316 -12.10 4.37 -25.19
C GLU A 316 -13.00 3.32 -25.84
N HIS A 317 -12.42 2.30 -26.49
CA HIS A 317 -13.13 1.21 -27.17
C HIS A 317 -14.12 1.70 -28.26
N THR A 318 -13.75 2.74 -28.97
CA THR A 318 -14.59 3.36 -30.02
C THR A 318 -14.64 2.55 -31.32
N ASN A 319 -13.71 1.59 -31.51
CA ASN A 319 -13.56 0.76 -32.71
C ASN A 319 -13.36 1.59 -34.01
N ASP A 320 -12.65 2.70 -33.94
CA ASP A 320 -12.40 3.61 -35.06
C ASP A 320 -10.94 4.05 -35.18
N LYS A 321 -10.04 3.35 -34.52
CA LYS A 321 -8.60 3.66 -34.51
C LYS A 321 -7.82 2.79 -35.52
N GLY A 322 -6.64 3.28 -35.88
CA GLY A 322 -5.73 2.55 -36.78
C GLY A 322 -6.38 2.20 -38.10
N SER A 323 -6.49 0.91 -38.38
CA SER A 323 -7.13 0.35 -39.58
C SER A 323 -8.52 -0.22 -39.34
N ASP A 324 -9.14 0.09 -38.21
CA ASP A 324 -10.52 -0.29 -37.93
C ASP A 324 -11.45 0.26 -39.02
N ASN A 325 -12.49 -0.48 -39.36
CA ASN A 325 -13.46 -0.13 -40.39
C ASN A 325 -12.91 -0.08 -41.83
N ARG A 326 -11.62 -0.43 -42.09
CA ARG A 326 -11.05 -0.50 -43.44
C ARG A 326 -11.47 -1.74 -44.19
N THR A 327 -11.38 -1.64 -45.48
CA THR A 327 -11.63 -2.76 -46.45
C THR A 327 -10.34 -3.31 -46.96
N PHE A 328 -10.22 -4.61 -46.97
CA PHE A 328 -9.09 -5.41 -47.49
C PHE A 328 -9.55 -6.34 -48.61
N VAL A 329 -8.62 -6.71 -49.46
CA VAL A 329 -8.84 -7.67 -50.53
C VAL A 329 -7.91 -8.87 -50.40
N THR A 330 -8.18 -9.93 -51.11
CA THR A 330 -7.33 -11.13 -51.16
C THR A 330 -5.86 -10.79 -51.43
N GLY A 331 -4.97 -11.31 -50.62
CA GLY A 331 -3.52 -11.11 -50.72
C GLY A 331 -2.98 -9.92 -49.89
N ASP A 332 -3.87 -9.07 -49.36
CA ASP A 332 -3.42 -7.97 -48.50
C ASP A 332 -2.81 -8.50 -47.21
N ALA A 333 -1.73 -7.85 -46.76
CA ALA A 333 -1.24 -7.97 -45.42
C ALA A 333 -2.18 -7.23 -44.46
N ILE A 334 -2.44 -7.82 -43.31
CA ILE A 334 -3.28 -7.27 -42.26
C ILE A 334 -2.69 -7.62 -40.91
N GLY A 335 -2.82 -6.75 -39.94
CA GLY A 335 -2.38 -6.99 -38.59
C GLY A 335 -3.42 -6.61 -37.55
N ALA A 336 -3.26 -7.16 -36.35
CA ALA A 336 -3.99 -6.79 -35.18
C ALA A 336 -3.01 -6.48 -34.04
N VAL A 337 -3.30 -5.50 -33.24
CA VAL A 337 -2.57 -5.20 -32.02
C VAL A 337 -3.49 -5.26 -30.83
N VAL A 338 -3.02 -5.94 -29.79
CA VAL A 338 -3.65 -5.95 -28.46
C VAL A 338 -2.80 -5.12 -27.53
N ASN A 339 -3.39 -4.09 -26.96
CA ASN A 339 -2.76 -3.20 -26.02
C ASN A 339 -3.10 -3.65 -24.61
N GLY A 340 -2.07 -3.96 -23.84
CA GLY A 340 -2.12 -4.27 -22.43
C GLY A 340 -1.19 -3.35 -21.64
N ARG A 341 -1.09 -3.57 -20.33
CA ARG A 341 -0.25 -2.74 -19.46
C ARG A 341 0.36 -3.51 -18.29
N ILE A 342 1.47 -3.00 -17.79
CA ILE A 342 1.98 -3.29 -16.46
C ILE A 342 1.77 -2.02 -15.63
N PRO A 343 0.96 -2.05 -14.57
CA PRO A 343 0.65 -0.85 -13.80
C PRO A 343 1.86 -0.33 -13.02
N ALA A 344 1.91 0.99 -12.85
CA ALA A 344 2.87 1.63 -11.95
C ALA A 344 2.69 1.15 -10.51
N HIS A 345 3.75 1.26 -9.72
CA HIS A 345 3.73 0.98 -8.28
C HIS A 345 3.18 -0.39 -7.88
N LEU A 346 3.31 -1.39 -8.78
CA LEU A 346 2.86 -2.76 -8.50
C LEU A 346 3.68 -3.31 -7.32
N LEU A 347 3.01 -3.66 -6.23
CA LEU A 347 3.66 -4.04 -4.96
C LEU A 347 4.48 -5.34 -5.08
N ASN A 348 3.95 -6.34 -5.80
CA ASN A 348 4.64 -7.59 -6.08
C ASN A 348 4.75 -7.83 -7.59
N PRO A 349 5.77 -8.58 -8.06
CA PRO A 349 5.81 -9.05 -9.44
C PRO A 349 4.55 -9.84 -9.78
N PHE A 350 4.14 -9.79 -11.04
CA PHE A 350 3.15 -10.75 -11.53
C PHE A 350 3.67 -12.19 -11.39
N THR A 351 2.80 -13.10 -10.99
CA THR A 351 3.08 -14.54 -11.00
C THR A 351 2.85 -15.14 -12.39
N SER A 352 1.98 -14.52 -13.18
CA SER A 352 1.78 -14.81 -14.60
C SER A 352 1.28 -13.57 -15.33
N TYR A 353 1.65 -13.44 -16.60
CA TYR A 353 1.16 -12.42 -17.51
C TYR A 353 1.02 -13.01 -18.91
N SER A 354 -0.13 -12.84 -19.53
CA SER A 354 -0.33 -13.27 -20.92
C SER A 354 -1.33 -12.38 -21.63
N ILE A 355 -1.17 -12.33 -22.96
CA ILE A 355 -2.16 -11.78 -23.88
C ILE A 355 -2.52 -12.88 -24.86
N THR A 356 -3.80 -13.17 -24.98
CA THR A 356 -4.34 -14.15 -25.93
C THR A 356 -5.25 -13.46 -26.93
N ASP A 357 -4.90 -13.54 -28.20
CA ASP A 357 -5.74 -13.13 -29.31
C ASP A 357 -6.60 -14.31 -29.79
N ASP A 358 -7.91 -14.11 -29.84
CA ASP A 358 -8.89 -15.08 -30.38
C ASP A 358 -9.37 -14.62 -31.75
N TRP A 359 -8.82 -15.23 -32.78
CA TRP A 359 -9.12 -14.93 -34.16
C TRP A 359 -10.14 -15.89 -34.81
N THR A 360 -10.94 -16.59 -34.00
CA THR A 360 -11.97 -17.53 -34.45
C THR A 360 -12.90 -16.89 -35.48
N ALA A 361 -13.38 -15.67 -35.24
CA ALA A 361 -14.30 -14.97 -36.13
C ALA A 361 -13.71 -14.62 -37.51
N SER A 362 -12.38 -14.56 -37.64
CA SER A 362 -11.67 -14.22 -38.87
C SER A 362 -10.88 -15.40 -39.48
N ALA A 363 -10.84 -16.56 -38.83
CA ALA A 363 -10.01 -17.71 -39.21
C ALA A 363 -10.23 -18.22 -40.63
N GLN A 364 -11.47 -18.15 -41.15
CA GLN A 364 -11.81 -18.57 -42.51
C GLN A 364 -11.24 -17.60 -43.56
N TRP A 365 -11.09 -16.34 -43.24
CA TRP A 365 -10.82 -15.24 -44.17
C TRP A 365 -9.38 -14.71 -44.11
N ILE A 366 -8.70 -14.92 -42.97
CA ILE A 366 -7.34 -14.46 -42.73
C ILE A 366 -6.48 -15.66 -42.30
N ASP A 367 -5.30 -15.78 -42.86
CA ASP A 367 -4.29 -16.72 -42.41
C ASP A 367 -3.43 -16.02 -41.32
N TRP A 368 -3.60 -16.48 -40.06
CA TRP A 368 -2.88 -16.00 -38.91
C TRP A 368 -1.72 -16.90 -38.47
N ASN A 369 -1.44 -17.98 -39.21
CA ASN A 369 -0.42 -18.94 -38.81
C ASN A 369 0.99 -18.50 -39.23
N HIS A 370 1.39 -17.30 -38.83
CA HIS A 370 2.66 -16.68 -39.17
C HIS A 370 3.42 -16.28 -37.87
N LYS A 371 4.08 -17.25 -37.23
CA LYS A 371 4.81 -17.01 -36.00
C LYS A 371 5.91 -15.93 -36.12
N ASP A 372 6.54 -15.86 -37.29
CA ASP A 372 7.54 -14.86 -37.67
C ASP A 372 6.96 -13.44 -37.77
N GLN A 373 5.63 -13.29 -37.84
CA GLN A 373 4.91 -12.02 -37.83
C GLN A 373 4.33 -11.65 -36.44
N VAL A 374 4.63 -12.40 -35.38
CA VAL A 374 4.19 -12.08 -34.02
C VAL A 374 5.31 -11.31 -33.31
N ARG A 375 4.94 -10.19 -32.67
CA ARG A 375 5.86 -9.36 -31.89
C ARG A 375 5.22 -8.93 -30.57
N VAL A 376 6.06 -8.85 -29.55
CA VAL A 376 5.68 -8.24 -28.28
C VAL A 376 6.55 -7.01 -28.04
N TYR A 377 5.91 -5.87 -27.82
CA TYR A 377 6.59 -4.61 -27.51
C TYR A 377 6.26 -4.18 -26.09
N VAL A 378 7.26 -3.66 -25.39
CA VAL A 378 7.06 -2.96 -24.12
C VAL A 378 7.69 -1.57 -24.23
N ASP A 379 6.87 -0.53 -24.05
CA ASP A 379 7.26 0.87 -24.23
C ASP A 379 7.98 1.11 -25.57
N GLY A 380 7.46 0.49 -26.63
CA GLY A 380 7.97 0.61 -27.99
C GLY A 380 9.23 -0.23 -28.30
N LYS A 381 9.75 -0.99 -27.34
CA LYS A 381 10.91 -1.89 -27.55
C LYS A 381 10.44 -3.29 -27.81
N ASP A 382 10.99 -3.96 -28.82
CA ASP A 382 10.75 -5.37 -29.08
C ASP A 382 11.36 -6.22 -27.95
N VAL A 383 10.50 -6.99 -27.28
CA VAL A 383 10.85 -7.93 -26.20
C VAL A 383 10.27 -9.32 -26.46
N THR A 384 10.02 -9.65 -27.72
CA THR A 384 9.42 -10.92 -28.14
C THR A 384 10.17 -12.14 -27.58
N ASP A 385 11.48 -12.05 -27.44
CA ASP A 385 12.34 -13.08 -26.85
C ASP A 385 12.07 -13.36 -25.36
N GLN A 386 11.43 -12.42 -24.67
CA GLN A 386 11.04 -12.55 -23.25
C GLN A 386 9.65 -13.18 -23.07
N PHE A 387 9.02 -13.60 -24.17
CA PHE A 387 7.71 -14.26 -24.20
C PHE A 387 7.78 -15.60 -24.93
N ASP A 388 6.96 -16.54 -24.50
CA ASP A 388 6.68 -17.76 -25.23
C ASP A 388 5.45 -17.52 -26.11
N ILE A 389 5.66 -17.63 -27.45
CA ILE A 389 4.59 -17.44 -28.44
C ILE A 389 4.04 -18.80 -28.86
N THR A 390 2.73 -18.98 -28.64
CA THR A 390 1.99 -20.18 -29.04
C THR A 390 0.88 -19.82 -30.01
N ILE A 391 0.85 -20.46 -31.19
CA ILE A 391 -0.28 -20.39 -32.12
C ILE A 391 -1.00 -21.74 -32.08
N ASP A 392 -2.23 -21.74 -31.62
CA ASP A 392 -3.11 -22.92 -31.61
C ASP A 392 -4.13 -22.81 -32.74
N THR A 393 -3.85 -23.47 -33.84
CA THR A 393 -4.70 -23.42 -35.04
C THR A 393 -6.02 -24.17 -34.87
N ALA A 394 -6.11 -25.09 -33.91
CA ALA A 394 -7.36 -25.79 -33.60
C ALA A 394 -8.32 -24.94 -32.81
N LYS A 395 -7.79 -24.11 -31.88
CA LYS A 395 -8.55 -23.16 -31.10
C LYS A 395 -8.64 -21.77 -31.72
N HIS A 396 -7.93 -21.54 -32.80
CA HIS A 396 -7.82 -20.23 -33.46
C HIS A 396 -7.32 -19.11 -32.51
N THR A 397 -6.24 -19.39 -31.75
CA THR A 397 -5.67 -18.43 -30.82
C THR A 397 -4.18 -18.24 -31.02
N THR A 398 -3.72 -17.02 -30.70
CA THR A 398 -2.30 -16.70 -30.56
C THR A 398 -2.08 -16.16 -29.16
N THR A 399 -1.20 -16.81 -28.40
CA THR A 399 -0.92 -16.42 -26.99
C THR A 399 0.54 -16.04 -26.86
N ALA A 400 0.80 -14.89 -26.24
CA ALA A 400 2.10 -14.48 -25.73
C ALA A 400 2.11 -14.61 -24.22
N THR A 401 2.94 -15.51 -23.69
CA THR A 401 3.08 -15.75 -22.23
C THR A 401 4.43 -15.26 -21.78
N ALA A 402 4.45 -14.40 -20.77
CA ALA A 402 5.68 -13.83 -20.22
C ALA A 402 6.54 -14.89 -19.52
N LYS A 403 7.85 -14.86 -19.78
CA LYS A 403 8.84 -15.71 -19.12
C LYS A 403 9.19 -15.17 -17.72
N GLY A 404 9.68 -16.02 -16.83
CA GLY A 404 10.00 -15.67 -15.44
C GLY A 404 10.94 -14.47 -15.30
N GLY A 405 11.93 -14.32 -16.18
CA GLY A 405 12.85 -13.17 -16.18
C GLY A 405 12.18 -11.83 -16.48
N PHE A 406 11.12 -11.83 -17.29
CA PHE A 406 10.29 -10.65 -17.53
C PHE A 406 9.40 -10.37 -16.31
N LEU A 407 8.72 -11.40 -15.79
CA LEU A 407 7.81 -11.28 -14.63
C LEU A 407 8.52 -10.68 -13.43
N ALA A 408 9.75 -11.09 -13.12
CA ALA A 408 10.54 -10.59 -11.99
C ALA A 408 10.77 -9.07 -12.02
N LYS A 409 10.65 -8.43 -13.18
CA LYS A 409 10.87 -6.99 -13.40
C LYS A 409 9.58 -6.18 -13.47
N THR A 410 8.42 -6.77 -13.14
CA THR A 410 7.13 -6.09 -13.27
C THR A 410 6.76 -5.25 -12.05
N ALA A 411 7.36 -5.50 -10.88
CA ALA A 411 7.07 -4.76 -9.65
C ALA A 411 7.80 -3.41 -9.56
N LEU A 412 7.24 -2.52 -8.74
CA LEU A 412 7.85 -1.28 -8.24
C LEU A 412 8.29 -0.26 -9.30
N GLY A 413 7.78 -0.38 -10.54
CA GLY A 413 8.00 0.65 -11.56
C GLY A 413 7.29 1.96 -11.21
N ALA A 414 7.93 3.11 -11.53
CA ALA A 414 7.36 4.43 -11.25
C ALA A 414 6.20 4.83 -12.20
N ASN A 415 6.14 4.21 -13.38
CA ASN A 415 5.15 4.54 -14.43
C ASN A 415 4.49 3.27 -14.96
N ASP A 416 3.26 3.43 -15.46
CA ASP A 416 2.62 2.40 -16.27
C ASP A 416 3.47 2.10 -17.49
N ARG A 417 3.62 0.82 -17.81
CA ARG A 417 4.32 0.37 -19.01
C ARG A 417 3.32 -0.22 -20.00
N LYS A 418 3.42 0.18 -21.26
CA LYS A 418 2.55 -0.29 -22.34
C LYS A 418 3.08 -1.60 -22.88
N VAL A 419 2.25 -2.63 -22.90
CA VAL A 419 2.56 -3.93 -23.51
C VAL A 419 1.68 -4.11 -24.75
N LYS A 420 2.28 -4.42 -25.89
CA LYS A 420 1.56 -4.61 -27.16
C LYS A 420 1.88 -5.98 -27.73
N LEU A 421 0.84 -6.77 -28.00
CA LEU A 421 0.96 -7.98 -28.82
C LEU A 421 0.52 -7.64 -30.24
N TYR A 422 1.44 -7.67 -31.18
CA TYR A 422 1.17 -7.57 -32.61
C TYR A 422 1.10 -8.97 -33.23
N ILE A 423 0.10 -9.17 -34.10
CA ILE A 423 -0.07 -10.38 -34.88
C ILE A 423 -0.31 -9.99 -36.35
N GLY A 424 0.54 -10.46 -37.26
CA GLY A 424 0.38 -10.26 -38.68
C GLY A 424 -0.27 -11.47 -39.34
N GLY A 425 -1.08 -11.20 -40.37
CA GLY A 425 -1.75 -12.20 -41.18
C GLY A 425 -1.88 -11.77 -42.64
N ILE A 426 -2.43 -12.65 -43.46
CA ILE A 426 -2.68 -12.42 -44.89
C ILE A 426 -4.14 -12.76 -45.17
N VAL A 427 -4.83 -11.87 -45.92
CA VAL A 427 -6.21 -12.11 -46.36
C VAL A 427 -6.20 -13.23 -47.38
N LYS A 428 -6.92 -14.31 -47.10
CA LYS A 428 -7.05 -15.47 -47.97
C LYS A 428 -7.98 -15.18 -49.12
N GLN A 429 -7.86 -15.96 -50.20
CA GLN A 429 -8.84 -15.98 -51.23
C GLN A 429 -10.17 -16.52 -50.70
N VAL A 430 -11.22 -15.69 -50.78
CA VAL A 430 -12.56 -16.08 -50.39
C VAL A 430 -13.18 -16.91 -51.51
N PRO A 431 -13.77 -18.09 -51.23
CA PRO A 431 -14.50 -18.85 -52.25
C PRO A 431 -15.59 -17.99 -52.87
N ASN A 432 -15.70 -18.07 -54.19
CA ASN A 432 -16.58 -17.31 -55.04
C ASN A 432 -18.04 -17.37 -54.56
N ALA A 433 -18.52 -16.32 -53.89
CA ALA A 433 -19.92 -16.19 -53.50
C ALA A 433 -20.61 -15.16 -54.41
N GLN A 434 -21.01 -15.58 -55.57
CA GLN A 434 -21.67 -14.72 -56.57
C GLN A 434 -23.03 -14.13 -56.09
N ALA A 435 -23.57 -14.55 -54.99
CA ALA A 435 -24.96 -14.18 -54.65
C ALA A 435 -25.14 -13.51 -53.27
N ALA A 436 -24.16 -13.54 -52.42
CA ALA A 436 -24.27 -12.92 -51.09
C ALA A 436 -23.18 -11.85 -50.95
N ALA A 437 -23.52 -10.76 -50.31
CA ALA A 437 -22.71 -9.60 -50.00
C ALA A 437 -21.26 -9.63 -50.51
N ASP A 438 -20.90 -8.75 -51.42
CA ASP A 438 -19.53 -8.48 -51.89
C ASP A 438 -18.54 -8.12 -50.77
N GLN A 439 -19.04 -8.06 -49.56
CA GLN A 439 -18.32 -7.61 -48.36
C GLN A 439 -18.65 -8.50 -47.17
N LYS A 440 -17.63 -8.94 -46.47
CA LYS A 440 -17.75 -9.65 -45.19
C LYS A 440 -17.16 -8.80 -44.04
N LYS A 441 -17.96 -8.50 -43.04
CA LYS A 441 -17.51 -7.90 -41.81
C LYS A 441 -16.83 -8.96 -40.94
N LEU A 442 -15.61 -8.66 -40.50
CA LEU A 442 -14.83 -9.49 -39.58
C LEU A 442 -14.57 -8.74 -38.32
N THR A 443 -14.62 -9.43 -37.19
CA THR A 443 -14.21 -8.90 -35.88
C THR A 443 -13.09 -9.74 -35.31
N ASN A 444 -12.41 -9.21 -34.31
CA ASN A 444 -11.39 -9.93 -33.59
C ASN A 444 -11.39 -9.44 -32.16
N LYS A 445 -11.24 -10.35 -31.20
CA LYS A 445 -11.19 -10.07 -29.77
C LYS A 445 -9.93 -10.65 -29.15
N ALA A 446 -9.55 -10.15 -27.98
CA ALA A 446 -8.43 -10.67 -27.23
C ALA A 446 -8.69 -10.58 -25.71
N THR A 447 -7.79 -11.16 -24.95
CA THR A 447 -7.86 -11.16 -23.49
C THR A 447 -6.49 -10.89 -22.93
N GLU A 448 -6.39 -9.96 -21.99
CA GLU A 448 -5.19 -9.77 -21.14
C GLU A 448 -5.41 -10.45 -19.79
N THR A 449 -4.42 -11.18 -19.32
CA THR A 449 -4.47 -11.92 -18.05
C THR A 449 -3.31 -11.52 -17.15
N TRP A 450 -3.64 -11.06 -15.95
CA TRP A 450 -2.72 -10.78 -14.85
C TRP A 450 -2.93 -11.80 -13.74
N ASN A 451 -1.93 -12.60 -13.43
CA ASN A 451 -2.09 -13.71 -12.51
C ASN A 451 -3.29 -14.58 -12.97
N ASN A 452 -4.36 -14.64 -12.20
CA ASN A 452 -5.57 -15.40 -12.52
C ASN A 452 -6.74 -14.50 -12.95
N GLU A 453 -6.53 -13.22 -13.19
CA GLU A 453 -7.58 -12.28 -13.58
C GLU A 453 -7.47 -11.93 -15.05
N SER A 454 -8.55 -12.19 -15.79
CA SER A 454 -8.62 -11.95 -17.23
C SER A 454 -9.67 -10.89 -17.57
N ARG A 455 -9.37 -10.04 -18.54
CA ARG A 455 -10.31 -9.07 -19.10
C ARG A 455 -10.27 -9.08 -20.61
N PRO A 456 -11.45 -9.05 -21.27
CA PRO A 456 -11.52 -9.00 -22.73
C PRO A 456 -11.25 -7.57 -23.24
N THR A 457 -10.89 -7.51 -24.53
CA THR A 457 -10.83 -6.26 -25.29
C THR A 457 -12.19 -5.90 -25.89
N ASN A 458 -12.28 -4.72 -26.52
CA ASN A 458 -13.25 -4.41 -27.56
C ASN A 458 -13.08 -5.33 -28.79
N GLU A 459 -14.04 -5.32 -29.71
CA GLU A 459 -14.06 -6.12 -30.95
C GLU A 459 -14.17 -5.21 -32.17
N PRO A 460 -13.09 -4.55 -32.63
CA PRO A 460 -13.16 -3.65 -33.75
C PRO A 460 -13.38 -4.44 -35.08
N PRO A 461 -14.15 -3.88 -36.04
CA PRO A 461 -14.43 -4.52 -37.29
C PRO A 461 -13.41 -4.11 -38.38
N VAL A 462 -13.20 -5.03 -39.33
CA VAL A 462 -12.68 -4.76 -40.67
C VAL A 462 -13.56 -5.45 -41.69
N TYR A 463 -13.37 -5.14 -42.98
CA TYR A 463 -14.15 -5.69 -44.07
C TYR A 463 -13.23 -6.34 -45.08
N VAL A 464 -13.63 -7.52 -45.59
CA VAL A 464 -12.96 -8.20 -46.68
C VAL A 464 -13.92 -8.22 -47.85
N ARG A 465 -13.44 -7.83 -49.04
CA ARG A 465 -14.23 -7.77 -50.28
C ARG A 465 -13.67 -8.66 -51.35
N ASN A 466 -14.56 -9.22 -52.15
CA ASN A 466 -14.23 -9.84 -53.42
C ASN A 466 -14.49 -8.87 -54.61
N PRO A 467 -13.78 -9.02 -55.71
CA PRO A 467 -14.17 -8.35 -56.93
C PRO A 467 -15.62 -8.69 -57.29
N LYS A 468 -16.37 -7.69 -57.63
CA LYS A 468 -17.75 -7.84 -58.11
C LYS A 468 -17.93 -7.05 -59.40
N PRO A 469 -17.30 -7.49 -60.50
CA PRO A 469 -17.46 -6.83 -61.79
C PRO A 469 -18.85 -7.05 -62.38
N ASP A 470 -19.37 -6.05 -63.03
CA ASP A 470 -20.54 -6.18 -63.90
C ASP A 470 -20.09 -5.99 -65.35
N LYS A 471 -20.91 -6.43 -66.29
CA LYS A 471 -20.65 -6.37 -67.69
C LYS A 471 -21.88 -5.93 -68.46
N VAL A 472 -21.68 -4.98 -69.34
CA VAL A 472 -22.78 -4.36 -70.12
C VAL A 472 -22.38 -4.29 -71.54
N TRP A 473 -23.30 -4.64 -72.48
CA TRP A 473 -23.19 -4.36 -73.86
C TRP A 473 -23.48 -2.90 -74.15
N SER A 474 -22.74 -2.29 -75.06
CA SER A 474 -22.95 -0.90 -75.45
C SER A 474 -22.99 -0.81 -77.01
N ALA A 475 -23.76 0.14 -77.54
CA ALA A 475 -23.81 0.32 -78.95
C ALA A 475 -22.58 1.09 -79.51
N ASP A 476 -21.98 1.92 -78.67
CA ASP A 476 -20.78 2.67 -79.03
C ASP A 476 -19.93 3.02 -77.81
N GLN A 477 -18.77 3.67 -78.04
CA GLN A 477 -17.83 4.06 -77.05
C GLN A 477 -18.42 5.15 -76.12
N GLY A 478 -19.35 5.98 -76.59
CA GLY A 478 -19.95 7.02 -75.76
C GLY A 478 -20.87 6.45 -74.67
N GLN A 479 -21.51 5.33 -74.89
CA GLN A 479 -22.31 4.59 -73.92
C GLN A 479 -21.47 3.92 -72.83
N ALA A 480 -20.24 3.50 -73.18
CA ALA A 480 -19.38 2.80 -72.22
C ALA A 480 -19.08 3.58 -70.97
N ALA A 481 -19.00 4.91 -71.01
CA ALA A 481 -18.67 5.78 -69.87
C ALA A 481 -19.73 5.69 -68.76
N ASN A 482 -20.97 5.35 -69.08
CA ASN A 482 -22.11 5.31 -68.16
C ASN A 482 -22.82 3.96 -68.14
N ALA A 483 -22.23 2.92 -68.75
CA ALA A 483 -22.82 1.61 -68.85
C ALA A 483 -22.49 0.80 -67.60
N GLU A 484 -23.45 0.67 -66.68
CA GLU A 484 -23.33 -0.06 -65.42
C GLU A 484 -24.58 -0.93 -65.21
N ASP A 485 -24.40 -2.18 -64.79
CA ASP A 485 -25.46 -3.10 -64.35
C ASP A 485 -25.16 -3.63 -62.96
N THR A 486 -25.15 -2.74 -62.00
CA THR A 486 -24.85 -3.07 -60.59
C THR A 486 -25.83 -4.02 -59.95
N ALA A 487 -27.03 -4.16 -60.52
CA ALA A 487 -28.04 -5.11 -60.14
C ALA A 487 -27.95 -6.47 -60.83
N TRP A 488 -27.03 -6.61 -61.84
CA TRP A 488 -26.86 -7.81 -62.69
C TRP A 488 -28.17 -8.25 -63.35
N ALA A 489 -28.94 -7.27 -63.78
CA ALA A 489 -30.25 -7.50 -64.36
C ALA A 489 -30.17 -7.95 -65.81
N ASN A 490 -29.01 -7.80 -66.46
CA ASN A 490 -28.74 -8.15 -67.89
C ASN A 490 -29.73 -7.48 -68.84
N ASN A 491 -30.14 -6.26 -68.60
CA ASN A 491 -31.13 -5.52 -69.37
C ASN A 491 -30.84 -4.02 -69.46
N VAL A 492 -29.60 -3.57 -69.19
CA VAL A 492 -29.20 -2.18 -69.30
C VAL A 492 -28.44 -1.85 -70.57
N ASN A 493 -28.49 -0.61 -71.01
CA ASN A 493 -27.86 -0.11 -72.23
C ASN A 493 -28.22 -0.96 -73.49
N ALA A 494 -27.22 -1.55 -74.18
CA ALA A 494 -27.41 -2.37 -75.37
C ALA A 494 -27.58 -3.87 -75.07
N ASP A 495 -27.69 -4.26 -73.78
CA ASP A 495 -28.08 -5.61 -73.41
C ASP A 495 -29.43 -5.95 -74.08
N THR A 496 -29.57 -7.13 -74.55
CA THR A 496 -30.79 -7.58 -75.31
C THR A 496 -31.06 -6.87 -76.63
N HIS A 497 -30.20 -5.97 -77.12
CA HIS A 497 -30.32 -5.37 -78.45
C HIS A 497 -30.01 -6.36 -79.56
N THR A 498 -30.66 -6.16 -80.70
CA THR A 498 -30.35 -6.92 -81.93
C THR A 498 -29.44 -6.07 -82.82
N PHE A 499 -28.32 -6.64 -83.17
CA PHE A 499 -27.35 -6.05 -84.14
C PHE A 499 -27.49 -6.70 -85.50
N VAL A 500 -27.26 -5.92 -86.57
CA VAL A 500 -27.20 -6.40 -87.93
C VAL A 500 -25.76 -6.31 -88.45
N GLN A 501 -25.51 -6.93 -89.61
CA GLN A 501 -24.20 -6.87 -90.19
C GLN A 501 -23.70 -5.43 -90.40
N GLN A 502 -22.47 -5.14 -89.90
CA GLN A 502 -21.78 -3.86 -89.96
C GLN A 502 -22.20 -2.89 -88.84
N ASP A 503 -23.05 -3.29 -87.89
CA ASP A 503 -23.28 -2.47 -86.68
C ASP A 503 -22.03 -2.50 -85.77
N ASP A 504 -21.68 -1.35 -85.21
CA ASP A 504 -20.70 -1.29 -84.19
C ASP A 504 -21.30 -1.69 -82.83
N PHE A 505 -20.58 -2.45 -82.05
CA PHE A 505 -20.95 -2.78 -80.71
C PHE A 505 -19.73 -2.89 -79.82
N GLY A 506 -19.90 -2.64 -78.56
CA GLY A 506 -18.86 -2.67 -77.51
C GLY A 506 -19.30 -3.45 -76.29
N VAL A 507 -18.30 -3.74 -75.47
CA VAL A 507 -18.49 -4.35 -74.13
C VAL A 507 -17.73 -3.53 -73.14
N THR A 508 -18.42 -3.15 -72.08
CA THR A 508 -17.84 -2.49 -70.86
C THR A 508 -17.82 -3.52 -69.75
N VAL A 509 -16.68 -3.67 -69.12
CA VAL A 509 -16.48 -4.54 -67.94
C VAL A 509 -15.99 -3.71 -66.78
#